data_d181fb81cb29765facbc4f220c8d7710
#
_entry.id   d181fb81cb29765facbc4f220c8d7710
#
_cell.length_a   1.000
_cell.length_b   1.000
_cell.length_c   1.000
_cell.angle_alpha   90.00
_cell.angle_beta   90.00
_cell.angle_gamma   90.00
#
_symmetry.space_group_name_H-M   'P 1'
#
loop_
_entity.id
_entity.type
_entity.pdbx_description
1 polymer ?
#
loop_
_entity_poly.entity_id
_entity_poly.type
_entity_poly.pdbx_seq_one_letter_code
_entity_poly.pdbx_strand_id
1 'polypeptide(L)'
;DSNRIYDTVKNIGYIRNEDQNDVDCYILNTCHIRDKAKEKVYHEIGRVKKSFKGKKKPIVVVAGCVAQAENEEMLKREPYIDIVIGPQAYHKINDLILNQHKNKKIDETDFDTVTKFNYFDDIKNENSKISAFLTIQEGCDKFCHFCVVPYTRGPEYSRPFEQIIKEAEELIKNGVREITLLGQNVNAYSYSENGKENRISDLIKKLDQYSELKRIRYTTSHPRDMTCLLYTSPSPRDGTK
;
A
#
# COMPACT_ATOMS: atom_id res chain seq x y z
N ASP A 1 2.36 -1.69 -0.59
CA ASP A 1 2.00 -1.97 0.81
C ASP A 1 3.09 -2.80 1.52
N SER A 2 3.53 -3.97 0.99
CA SER A 2 4.47 -4.86 1.70
C SER A 2 5.80 -4.18 2.07
N ASN A 3 6.38 -3.36 1.19
CA ASN A 3 7.61 -2.63 1.51
C ASN A 3 7.36 -1.60 2.63
N ARG A 4 6.25 -0.85 2.57
CA ARG A 4 5.88 0.11 3.62
C ARG A 4 5.67 -0.56 4.98
N ILE A 5 4.98 -1.72 4.99
CA ILE A 5 4.82 -2.52 6.22
C ILE A 5 6.20 -2.92 6.76
N TYR A 6 7.10 -3.39 5.89
CA TYR A 6 8.45 -3.77 6.30
C TYR A 6 9.24 -2.58 6.86
N ASP A 7 9.27 -1.45 6.15
CA ASP A 7 9.98 -0.24 6.59
C ASP A 7 9.44 0.26 7.94
N THR A 8 8.13 0.09 8.19
CA THR A 8 7.51 0.45 9.46
C THR A 8 7.98 -0.46 10.59
N VAL A 9 7.91 -1.80 10.41
CA VAL A 9 8.29 -2.75 11.48
C VAL A 9 9.81 -2.81 11.72
N LYS A 10 10.62 -2.41 10.75
CA LYS A 10 12.06 -2.24 10.90
C LYS A 10 12.40 -1.21 12.00
N ASN A 11 11.59 -0.17 12.15
CA ASN A 11 11.79 0.86 13.18
C ASN A 11 11.69 0.34 14.62
N ILE A 12 11.01 -0.80 14.82
CA ILE A 12 10.92 -1.48 16.13
C ILE A 12 11.85 -2.69 16.24
N GLY A 13 12.83 -2.79 15.34
CA GLY A 13 13.91 -3.77 15.40
C GLY A 13 13.65 -5.09 14.66
N TYR A 14 12.54 -5.24 13.94
CA TYR A 14 12.32 -6.43 13.12
C TYR A 14 13.18 -6.40 11.85
N ILE A 15 13.77 -7.53 11.52
CA ILE A 15 14.51 -7.76 10.28
C ILE A 15 13.81 -8.84 9.47
N ARG A 16 13.92 -8.75 8.14
CA ARG A 16 13.35 -9.76 7.26
C ARG A 16 14.16 -11.04 7.34
N ASN A 17 13.49 -12.15 7.63
CA ASN A 17 14.07 -13.50 7.58
C ASN A 17 13.58 -14.23 6.31
N GLU A 18 14.49 -14.92 5.62
CA GLU A 18 14.15 -15.76 4.47
C GLU A 18 13.64 -17.14 4.91
N ASP A 19 14.06 -17.64 6.08
CA ASP A 19 13.52 -18.86 6.66
C ASP A 19 12.19 -18.57 7.40
N GLN A 20 11.09 -18.92 6.74
CA GLN A 20 9.74 -18.74 7.27
C GLN A 20 9.41 -19.64 8.47
N ASN A 21 10.26 -20.62 8.80
CA ASN A 21 10.04 -21.55 9.91
C ASN A 21 10.72 -21.12 11.21
N ASP A 22 11.45 -20.02 11.19
CA ASP A 22 12.16 -19.45 12.35
C ASP A 22 11.98 -17.93 12.37
N VAL A 23 10.78 -17.48 12.71
CA VAL A 23 10.40 -16.06 12.79
C VAL A 23 9.63 -15.77 14.07
N ASP A 24 9.82 -14.59 14.65
CA ASP A 24 9.06 -14.10 15.80
C ASP A 24 7.74 -13.42 15.38
N CYS A 25 7.67 -12.91 14.16
CA CYS A 25 6.48 -12.26 13.61
C CYS A 25 6.28 -12.69 12.15
N TYR A 26 5.07 -13.11 11.81
CA TYR A 26 4.66 -13.49 10.46
C TYR A 26 3.59 -12.53 9.95
N ILE A 27 3.91 -11.73 8.94
CA ILE A 27 3.00 -10.73 8.38
C ILE A 27 2.55 -11.17 7.00
N LEU A 28 1.26 -11.45 6.85
CA LEU A 28 0.64 -11.83 5.59
C LEU A 28 -0.13 -10.64 4.99
N ASN A 29 0.47 -9.97 4.00
CA ASN A 29 -0.20 -8.91 3.27
C ASN A 29 -1.10 -9.49 2.18
N THR A 30 -2.38 -9.13 2.20
CA THR A 30 -3.43 -9.78 1.42
C THR A 30 -4.11 -8.84 0.44
N CYS A 31 -4.61 -9.41 -0.68
CA CYS A 31 -5.36 -8.69 -1.69
C CYS A 31 -6.72 -9.36 -1.90
N HIS A 32 -7.80 -8.57 -1.96
CA HIS A 32 -9.18 -9.06 -2.11
C HIS A 32 -9.70 -8.87 -3.55
N ILE A 33 -9.01 -9.44 -4.53
CA ILE A 33 -9.42 -9.33 -5.94
C ILE A 33 -10.44 -10.42 -6.33
N ARG A 34 -10.37 -11.59 -5.66
CA ARG A 34 -11.21 -12.77 -5.96
C ARG A 34 -11.44 -13.59 -4.70
N ASP A 35 -12.56 -14.32 -4.64
CA ASP A 35 -12.87 -15.23 -3.53
C ASP A 35 -11.77 -16.26 -3.24
N LYS A 36 -11.11 -16.75 -4.30
CA LYS A 36 -9.95 -17.65 -4.14
C LYS A 36 -8.77 -17.01 -3.41
N ALA A 37 -8.64 -15.68 -3.41
CA ALA A 37 -7.58 -15.01 -2.67
C ALA A 37 -7.82 -15.08 -1.17
N LYS A 38 -9.07 -14.97 -0.73
CA LYS A 38 -9.49 -15.16 0.66
C LYS A 38 -9.16 -16.55 1.17
N GLU A 39 -9.54 -17.61 0.46
CA GLU A 39 -9.25 -18.99 0.87
C GLU A 39 -7.74 -19.29 0.92
N LYS A 40 -6.94 -18.69 0.03
CA LYS A 40 -5.47 -18.81 0.09
C LYS A 40 -4.88 -18.25 1.39
N VAL A 41 -5.47 -17.19 1.95
CA VAL A 41 -5.03 -16.62 3.24
C VAL A 41 -5.17 -17.67 4.35
N TYR A 42 -6.32 -18.30 4.46
CA TYR A 42 -6.56 -19.35 5.47
C TYR A 42 -5.68 -20.58 5.25
N HIS A 43 -5.45 -20.98 4.01
CA HIS A 43 -4.52 -22.07 3.69
C HIS A 43 -3.09 -21.73 4.13
N GLU A 44 -2.64 -20.50 3.92
CA GLU A 44 -1.30 -20.07 4.30
C GLU A 44 -1.13 -20.03 5.83
N ILE A 45 -2.13 -19.54 6.55
CA ILE A 45 -2.15 -19.58 8.02
C ILE A 45 -2.11 -21.01 8.53
N GLY A 46 -2.83 -21.95 7.87
CA GLY A 46 -2.78 -23.37 8.17
C GLY A 46 -1.38 -23.97 7.98
N ARG A 47 -0.61 -23.51 6.99
CA ARG A 47 0.80 -23.90 6.78
C ARG A 47 1.68 -23.37 7.91
N VAL A 48 1.57 -22.09 8.23
CA VAL A 48 2.32 -21.46 9.34
C VAL A 48 2.05 -22.22 10.65
N LYS A 49 0.80 -22.49 10.97
CA LYS A 49 0.40 -23.26 12.14
C LYS A 49 1.05 -24.66 12.19
N LYS A 50 1.17 -25.34 11.05
CA LYS A 50 1.87 -26.64 10.96
C LYS A 50 3.36 -26.51 11.16
N SER A 51 4.01 -25.50 10.56
CA SER A 51 5.45 -25.26 10.64
C SER A 51 5.92 -24.95 12.07
N PHE A 52 5.07 -24.30 12.87
CA PHE A 52 5.35 -23.96 14.27
C PHE A 52 4.76 -24.97 15.29
N LYS A 53 4.31 -26.13 14.84
CA LYS A 53 3.84 -27.18 15.76
C LYS A 53 5.00 -27.67 16.64
N GLY A 54 4.85 -27.47 17.96
CA GLY A 54 5.92 -27.81 18.94
C GLY A 54 7.03 -26.78 19.10
N LYS A 55 6.92 -25.63 18.40
CA LYS A 55 7.80 -24.47 18.56
C LYS A 55 7.04 -23.31 19.21
N LYS A 56 7.77 -22.24 19.59
CA LYS A 56 7.16 -20.97 20.01
C LYS A 56 6.34 -20.40 18.85
N LYS A 57 5.07 -20.08 19.10
CA LYS A 57 4.18 -19.47 18.11
C LYS A 57 4.68 -18.06 17.78
N PRO A 58 4.85 -17.68 16.50
CA PRO A 58 5.11 -16.29 16.12
C PRO A 58 3.85 -15.44 16.31
N ILE A 59 4.02 -14.11 16.36
CA ILE A 59 2.91 -13.17 16.21
C ILE A 59 2.41 -13.25 14.76
N VAL A 60 1.14 -13.57 14.55
CA VAL A 60 0.55 -13.72 13.22
C VAL A 60 -0.31 -12.50 12.90
N VAL A 61 0.13 -11.70 11.93
CA VAL A 61 -0.55 -10.49 11.46
C VAL A 61 -1.12 -10.74 10.07
N VAL A 62 -2.41 -10.52 9.88
CA VAL A 62 -3.02 -10.49 8.55
C VAL A 62 -3.35 -9.05 8.20
N ALA A 63 -2.78 -8.59 7.09
CA ALA A 63 -2.86 -7.20 6.64
C ALA A 63 -3.49 -7.10 5.25
N GLY A 64 -4.08 -5.97 4.92
CA GLY A 64 -4.56 -5.66 3.56
C GLY A 64 -6.05 -5.81 3.34
N CYS A 65 -6.45 -5.91 2.05
CA CYS A 65 -7.87 -5.83 1.68
C CYS A 65 -8.72 -7.02 2.16
N VAL A 66 -8.15 -8.24 2.28
CA VAL A 66 -8.90 -9.37 2.86
C VAL A 66 -9.10 -9.15 4.35
N ALA A 67 -8.07 -8.66 5.05
CA ALA A 67 -8.17 -8.28 6.47
C ALA A 67 -9.28 -7.25 6.69
N GLN A 68 -9.32 -6.20 5.86
CA GLN A 68 -10.35 -5.17 5.90
C GLN A 68 -11.76 -5.73 5.66
N ALA A 69 -11.92 -6.62 4.70
CA ALA A 69 -13.23 -7.17 4.32
C ALA A 69 -13.78 -8.17 5.35
N GLU A 70 -12.91 -8.95 5.98
CA GLU A 70 -13.30 -10.00 6.93
C GLU A 70 -13.29 -9.51 8.39
N ASN A 71 -12.47 -8.51 8.71
CA ASN A 71 -12.33 -7.89 10.04
C ASN A 71 -12.38 -8.91 11.21
N GLU A 72 -13.22 -8.69 12.22
CA GLU A 72 -13.38 -9.57 13.38
C GLU A 72 -13.77 -11.02 13.03
N GLU A 73 -14.48 -11.25 11.93
CA GLU A 73 -14.89 -12.60 11.51
C GLU A 73 -13.66 -13.48 11.22
N MET A 74 -12.58 -12.88 10.72
CA MET A 74 -11.31 -13.58 10.50
C MET A 74 -10.71 -14.12 11.81
N LEU A 75 -10.75 -13.33 12.88
CA LEU A 75 -10.26 -13.77 14.21
C LEU A 75 -11.11 -14.90 14.82
N LYS A 76 -12.43 -14.88 14.54
CA LYS A 76 -13.35 -15.94 14.97
C LYS A 76 -13.12 -17.22 14.19
N ARG A 77 -12.95 -17.12 12.85
CA ARG A 77 -12.75 -18.25 11.95
C ARG A 77 -11.39 -18.94 12.15
N GLU A 78 -10.31 -18.17 12.35
CA GLU A 78 -8.96 -18.72 12.57
C GLU A 78 -8.31 -18.10 13.82
N PRO A 79 -8.48 -18.76 14.97
CA PRO A 79 -7.94 -18.30 16.24
C PRO A 79 -6.41 -18.23 16.32
N TYR A 80 -5.69 -18.73 15.32
CA TYR A 80 -4.23 -18.64 15.24
C TYR A 80 -3.73 -17.26 14.85
N ILE A 81 -4.60 -16.42 14.28
CA ILE A 81 -4.32 -15.00 13.97
C ILE A 81 -4.34 -14.17 15.26
N ASP A 82 -3.39 -13.27 15.41
CA ASP A 82 -3.29 -12.38 16.56
C ASP A 82 -3.77 -10.96 16.22
N ILE A 83 -3.43 -10.46 15.03
CA ILE A 83 -3.73 -9.09 14.59
C ILE A 83 -4.32 -9.14 13.18
N VAL A 84 -5.44 -8.44 13.00
CA VAL A 84 -6.05 -8.14 11.70
C VAL A 84 -5.93 -6.64 11.48
N ILE A 85 -5.36 -6.20 10.36
CA ILE A 85 -5.10 -4.78 10.09
C ILE A 85 -5.49 -4.39 8.67
N GLY A 86 -6.34 -3.39 8.55
CA GLY A 86 -6.77 -2.84 7.27
C GLY A 86 -5.68 -2.01 6.58
N PRO A 87 -5.80 -1.78 5.27
CA PRO A 87 -4.78 -1.05 4.51
C PRO A 87 -4.63 0.41 4.94
N GLN A 88 -5.62 1.00 5.57
CA GLN A 88 -5.56 2.40 6.04
C GLN A 88 -4.94 2.54 7.43
N ALA A 89 -4.79 1.44 8.16
CA ALA A 89 -4.28 1.43 9.54
C ALA A 89 -2.81 0.99 9.66
N TYR A 90 -2.06 0.82 8.57
CA TYR A 90 -0.67 0.34 8.60
C TYR A 90 0.28 1.16 9.49
N HIS A 91 0.02 2.43 9.67
CA HIS A 91 0.78 3.30 10.58
C HIS A 91 0.72 2.85 12.04
N LYS A 92 -0.33 2.11 12.44
CA LYS A 92 -0.52 1.59 13.80
C LYS A 92 0.16 0.24 14.05
N ILE A 93 0.73 -0.41 13.02
CA ILE A 93 1.21 -1.81 13.09
C ILE A 93 2.26 -2.02 14.19
N ASN A 94 3.14 -1.05 14.43
CA ASN A 94 4.17 -1.13 15.47
C ASN A 94 3.56 -1.21 16.86
N ASP A 95 2.60 -0.34 17.15
CA ASP A 95 1.92 -0.30 18.44
C ASP A 95 1.10 -1.58 18.68
N LEU A 96 0.48 -2.11 17.61
CA LEU A 96 -0.28 -3.35 17.67
C LEU A 96 0.63 -4.55 17.99
N ILE A 97 1.79 -4.65 17.35
CA ILE A 97 2.77 -5.71 17.59
C ILE A 97 3.35 -5.61 19.01
N LEU A 98 3.76 -4.41 19.44
CA LEU A 98 4.32 -4.18 20.76
C LEU A 98 3.31 -4.45 21.90
N ASN A 99 2.02 -4.15 21.67
CA ASN A 99 0.96 -4.38 22.63
C ASN A 99 0.42 -5.82 22.65
N GLN A 100 0.80 -6.65 21.67
CA GLN A 100 0.34 -8.05 21.57
C GLN A 100 0.76 -8.92 22.77
N HIS A 101 1.81 -8.56 23.50
CA HIS A 101 2.22 -9.23 24.74
C HIS A 101 1.13 -9.25 25.83
N LYS A 102 0.06 -8.46 25.69
CA LYS A 102 -1.11 -8.44 26.59
C LYS A 102 -2.16 -9.52 26.27
N ASN A 103 -1.86 -10.48 25.39
CA ASN A 103 -2.72 -11.59 24.98
C ASN A 103 -4.12 -11.17 24.46
N LYS A 104 -4.26 -9.99 23.90
CA LYS A 104 -5.53 -9.49 23.34
C LYS A 104 -5.46 -9.57 21.82
N LYS A 105 -6.45 -10.25 21.22
CA LYS A 105 -6.66 -10.21 19.77
C LYS A 105 -7.10 -8.82 19.36
N ILE A 106 -6.55 -8.33 18.26
CA ILE A 106 -6.75 -6.94 17.83
C ILE A 106 -7.24 -6.94 16.38
N ASP A 107 -8.34 -6.23 16.15
CA ASP A 107 -8.84 -5.86 14.82
C ASP A 107 -8.74 -4.35 14.68
N GLU A 108 -8.01 -3.90 13.66
CA GLU A 108 -7.80 -2.48 13.37
C GLU A 108 -8.07 -2.26 11.87
N THR A 109 -9.32 -1.93 11.57
CA THR A 109 -9.83 -1.77 10.20
C THR A 109 -10.45 -0.40 9.96
N ASP A 110 -10.09 0.61 10.77
CA ASP A 110 -10.55 1.98 10.58
C ASP A 110 -10.01 2.63 9.30
N PHE A 111 -10.80 3.51 8.71
CA PHE A 111 -10.45 4.26 7.50
C PHE A 111 -9.80 5.61 7.86
N ASP A 112 -8.52 5.59 8.20
CA ASP A 112 -7.74 6.81 8.49
C ASP A 112 -6.61 7.02 7.48
N THR A 113 -7.00 7.48 6.29
CA THR A 113 -6.08 7.67 5.17
C THR A 113 -5.14 8.86 5.40
N VAL A 114 -5.62 9.93 6.00
CA VAL A 114 -4.84 11.16 6.21
C VAL A 114 -3.70 10.91 7.19
N THR A 115 -3.99 10.36 8.37
CA THR A 115 -2.96 10.05 9.39
C THR A 115 -1.96 9.05 8.86
N LYS A 116 -2.41 8.06 8.08
CA LYS A 116 -1.53 7.10 7.40
C LYS A 116 -0.50 7.77 6.52
N PHE A 117 -0.90 8.70 5.65
CA PHE A 117 0.05 9.34 4.73
C PHE A 117 0.99 10.28 5.46
N ASN A 118 0.52 11.07 6.42
CA ASN A 118 1.37 11.91 7.24
C ASN A 118 2.44 11.09 8.00
N TYR A 119 2.07 9.92 8.53
CA TYR A 119 3.02 9.02 9.19
C TYR A 119 4.11 8.50 8.24
N PHE A 120 3.75 8.16 6.98
CA PHE A 120 4.71 7.64 6.00
C PHE A 120 5.62 8.70 5.40
N ASP A 121 5.26 9.98 5.47
CA ASP A 121 6.15 11.08 5.04
C ASP A 121 7.42 11.16 5.89
N ASP A 122 7.40 10.67 7.14
CA ASP A 122 8.54 10.65 8.06
C ASP A 122 9.41 9.37 7.93
N ILE A 123 8.94 8.35 7.20
CA ILE A 123 9.67 7.10 7.04
C ILE A 123 10.58 7.14 5.81
N LYS A 124 11.89 7.13 6.04
CA LYS A 124 12.88 7.09 4.95
C LYS A 124 12.83 5.76 4.19
N ASN A 125 12.62 5.84 2.88
CA ASN A 125 12.77 4.70 1.97
C ASN A 125 14.26 4.40 1.77
N GLU A 126 14.86 3.54 2.60
CA GLU A 126 16.28 3.19 2.52
C GLU A 126 16.62 2.18 1.40
N ASN A 127 15.63 1.54 0.83
CA ASN A 127 15.83 0.53 -0.23
C ASN A 127 15.93 1.22 -1.60
N SER A 128 17.10 1.73 -1.94
CA SER A 128 17.43 2.31 -3.25
C SER A 128 17.45 1.23 -4.34
N LYS A 129 16.28 0.91 -4.88
CA LYS A 129 16.17 0.15 -6.14
C LYS A 129 16.15 1.14 -7.30
N ILE A 130 16.52 0.68 -8.50
CA ILE A 130 16.43 1.48 -9.73
C ILE A 130 14.98 1.92 -10.00
N SER A 131 13.99 1.15 -9.55
CA SER A 131 12.57 1.46 -9.71
C SER A 131 11.84 1.50 -8.35
N ALA A 132 10.90 2.45 -8.20
CA ALA A 132 10.09 2.62 -7.01
C ALA A 132 8.61 2.80 -7.33
N PHE A 133 7.77 2.47 -6.36
CA PHE A 133 6.33 2.76 -6.39
C PHE A 133 6.05 4.01 -5.55
N LEU A 134 5.26 4.92 -6.11
CA LEU A 134 4.85 6.16 -5.46
C LEU A 134 3.32 6.23 -5.45
N THR A 135 2.72 6.06 -4.27
CA THR A 135 1.28 6.14 -4.12
C THR A 135 0.84 7.60 -4.14
N ILE A 136 -0.03 7.96 -5.08
CA ILE A 136 -0.55 9.32 -5.24
C ILE A 136 -2.02 9.43 -4.84
N GLN A 137 -2.75 8.31 -4.86
CA GLN A 137 -4.17 8.28 -4.61
C GLN A 137 -4.56 6.94 -3.96
N GLU A 138 -5.51 6.93 -3.04
CA GLU A 138 -6.12 5.73 -2.47
C GLU A 138 -7.65 5.85 -2.44
N GLY A 139 -8.32 4.69 -2.40
CA GLY A 139 -9.78 4.60 -2.46
C GLY A 139 -10.33 4.81 -3.86
N CYS A 140 -11.63 4.68 -4.04
CA CYS A 140 -12.29 4.90 -5.32
C CYS A 140 -13.81 5.05 -5.16
N ASP A 141 -14.37 6.11 -5.75
CA ASP A 141 -15.79 6.43 -5.69
C ASP A 141 -16.60 5.98 -6.94
N LYS A 142 -16.01 5.10 -7.77
CA LYS A 142 -16.68 4.68 -9.02
C LYS A 142 -17.74 3.60 -8.81
N PHE A 143 -17.70 2.85 -7.71
CA PHE A 143 -18.66 1.80 -7.38
C PHE A 143 -18.99 0.86 -8.55
N CYS A 144 -17.97 0.43 -9.30
CA CYS A 144 -18.14 -0.55 -10.36
C CYS A 144 -18.76 -1.84 -9.80
N HIS A 145 -19.69 -2.46 -10.52
CA HIS A 145 -20.56 -3.54 -10.05
C HIS A 145 -19.83 -4.71 -9.33
N PHE A 146 -18.65 -5.06 -9.79
CA PHE A 146 -17.84 -6.20 -9.25
C PHE A 146 -16.71 -5.75 -8.32
N CYS A 147 -16.58 -4.45 -8.03
CA CYS A 147 -15.40 -3.90 -7.40
C CYS A 147 -15.56 -3.74 -5.88
N VAL A 148 -14.65 -4.36 -5.13
CA VAL A 148 -14.63 -4.30 -3.66
C VAL A 148 -13.86 -3.07 -3.12
N VAL A 149 -13.15 -2.33 -3.98
CA VAL A 149 -12.26 -1.22 -3.56
C VAL A 149 -12.95 -0.17 -2.68
N PRO A 150 -14.16 0.35 -3.01
CA PRO A 150 -14.83 1.32 -2.15
C PRO A 150 -15.05 0.81 -0.70
N TYR A 151 -15.25 -0.49 -0.54
CA TYR A 151 -15.50 -1.12 0.76
C TYR A 151 -14.24 -1.50 1.53
N THR A 152 -13.10 -1.65 0.85
CA THR A 152 -11.83 -2.10 1.47
C THR A 152 -10.76 -1.01 1.55
N ARG A 153 -10.85 0.00 0.70
CA ARG A 153 -9.93 1.14 0.66
C ARG A 153 -10.61 2.46 1.01
N GLY A 154 -11.95 2.49 1.02
CA GLY A 154 -12.75 3.65 1.33
C GLY A 154 -12.89 4.64 0.16
N PRO A 155 -13.34 5.87 0.47
CA PRO A 155 -13.53 6.93 -0.51
C PRO A 155 -12.21 7.35 -1.15
N GLU A 156 -12.32 8.00 -2.30
CA GLU A 156 -11.18 8.52 -3.04
C GLU A 156 -10.46 9.62 -2.25
N TYR A 157 -9.17 9.44 -2.04
CA TYR A 157 -8.29 10.40 -1.41
C TYR A 157 -7.06 10.65 -2.29
N SER A 158 -6.90 11.87 -2.76
CA SER A 158 -5.72 12.33 -3.50
C SER A 158 -4.74 12.99 -2.54
N ARG A 159 -3.49 12.51 -2.52
CA ARG A 159 -2.43 13.08 -1.68
C ARG A 159 -2.08 14.50 -2.10
N PRO A 160 -1.63 15.36 -1.16
CA PRO A 160 -1.10 16.68 -1.47
C PRO A 160 0.00 16.63 -2.52
N PHE A 161 -0.07 17.55 -3.48
CA PHE A 161 0.85 17.60 -4.63
C PHE A 161 2.32 17.72 -4.18
N GLU A 162 2.60 18.65 -3.27
CA GLU A 162 3.96 18.91 -2.78
C GLU A 162 4.55 17.73 -1.99
N GLN A 163 3.73 16.99 -1.24
CA GLN A 163 4.19 15.78 -0.55
C GLN A 163 4.62 14.69 -1.53
N ILE A 164 3.87 14.51 -2.62
CA ILE A 164 4.23 13.55 -3.67
C ILE A 164 5.54 13.93 -4.34
N ILE A 165 5.72 15.22 -4.65
CA ILE A 165 6.96 15.73 -5.27
C ILE A 165 8.15 15.54 -4.32
N LYS A 166 8.01 15.87 -3.04
CA LYS A 166 9.05 15.67 -2.03
C LYS A 166 9.48 14.20 -1.92
N GLU A 167 8.52 13.26 -1.84
CA GLU A 167 8.82 11.82 -1.81
C GLU A 167 9.52 11.38 -3.10
N ALA A 168 9.09 11.89 -4.26
CA ALA A 168 9.73 11.58 -5.53
C ALA A 168 11.19 12.10 -5.58
N GLU A 169 11.46 13.30 -5.09
CA GLU A 169 12.81 13.86 -5.01
C GLU A 169 13.73 13.02 -4.12
N GLU A 170 13.24 12.55 -2.97
CA GLU A 170 13.99 11.67 -2.08
C GLU A 170 14.32 10.33 -2.76
N LEU A 171 13.35 9.73 -3.47
CA LEU A 171 13.57 8.51 -4.24
C LEU A 171 14.62 8.71 -5.33
N ILE A 172 14.58 9.82 -6.07
CA ILE A 172 15.54 10.16 -7.13
C ILE A 172 16.94 10.35 -6.53
N LYS A 173 17.07 11.09 -5.41
CA LYS A 173 18.33 11.25 -4.67
C LYS A 173 18.92 9.92 -4.22
N ASN A 174 18.06 8.96 -3.86
CA ASN A 174 18.46 7.59 -3.48
C ASN A 174 18.74 6.68 -4.68
N GLY A 175 18.80 7.21 -5.91
CA GLY A 175 19.21 6.48 -7.11
C GLY A 175 18.08 5.86 -7.92
N VAL A 176 16.82 6.13 -7.60
CA VAL A 176 15.67 5.68 -8.41
C VAL A 176 15.69 6.37 -9.78
N ARG A 177 15.46 5.59 -10.82
CA ARG A 177 15.42 6.04 -12.22
C ARG A 177 14.07 5.76 -12.89
N GLU A 178 13.23 4.98 -12.26
CA GLU A 178 11.87 4.68 -12.71
C GLU A 178 10.88 4.83 -11.55
N ILE A 179 9.84 5.64 -11.72
CA ILE A 179 8.75 5.78 -10.75
C ILE A 179 7.46 5.27 -11.38
N THR A 180 6.75 4.42 -10.64
CA THR A 180 5.38 4.00 -10.98
C THR A 180 4.40 4.67 -10.01
N LEU A 181 3.58 5.57 -10.54
CA LEU A 181 2.50 6.22 -9.80
C LEU A 181 1.38 5.21 -9.53
N LEU A 182 1.00 5.06 -8.27
CA LEU A 182 -0.01 4.10 -7.83
C LEU A 182 -1.27 4.79 -7.29
N GLY A 183 -2.41 4.19 -7.60
CA GLY A 183 -3.72 4.51 -7.04
C GLY A 183 -4.71 3.41 -7.37
N GLN A 184 -5.91 3.45 -6.82
CA GLN A 184 -7.00 2.56 -7.22
C GLN A 184 -7.70 3.06 -8.49
N ASN A 185 -7.60 4.36 -8.77
CA ASN A 185 -8.04 5.03 -9.99
C ASN A 185 -7.10 6.23 -10.24
N VAL A 186 -5.87 5.93 -10.62
CA VAL A 186 -4.75 6.88 -10.63
C VAL A 186 -5.01 8.09 -11.53
N ASN A 187 -5.77 7.94 -12.61
CA ASN A 187 -6.09 9.04 -13.54
C ASN A 187 -7.20 9.97 -13.04
N ALA A 188 -7.87 9.64 -11.93
CA ALA A 188 -8.78 10.55 -11.22
C ALA A 188 -8.04 11.46 -10.23
N TYR A 189 -6.73 11.28 -10.02
CA TYR A 189 -5.99 12.14 -9.12
C TYR A 189 -6.28 13.62 -9.38
N SER A 190 -6.77 14.29 -8.34
CA SER A 190 -7.06 15.72 -8.33
C SER A 190 -6.81 16.26 -6.93
N TYR A 191 -5.95 17.25 -6.82
CA TYR A 191 -5.66 17.94 -5.57
C TYR A 191 -5.75 19.45 -5.76
N SER A 192 -6.63 20.08 -4.98
CA SER A 192 -6.84 21.54 -5.05
C SER A 192 -6.15 22.23 -3.89
N GLU A 193 -5.29 23.19 -4.20
CA GLU A 193 -4.60 24.03 -3.23
C GLU A 193 -4.57 25.47 -3.72
N ASN A 194 -4.91 26.42 -2.86
CA ASN A 194 -4.91 27.86 -3.15
C ASN A 194 -5.69 28.23 -4.43
N GLY A 195 -6.79 27.53 -4.71
CA GLY A 195 -7.63 27.74 -5.91
C GLY A 195 -7.07 27.16 -7.20
N LYS A 196 -5.94 26.46 -7.15
CA LYS A 196 -5.37 25.73 -8.29
C LYS A 196 -5.63 24.24 -8.13
N GLU A 197 -6.26 23.63 -9.13
CA GLU A 197 -6.44 22.18 -9.24
C GLU A 197 -5.23 21.56 -9.94
N ASN A 198 -4.55 20.64 -9.28
CA ASN A 198 -3.45 19.86 -9.85
C ASN A 198 -3.94 18.45 -10.15
N ARG A 199 -3.72 17.97 -11.37
CA ARG A 199 -4.11 16.65 -11.85
C ARG A 199 -2.89 15.78 -12.12
N ILE A 200 -3.11 14.50 -12.44
CA ILE A 200 -2.02 13.56 -12.76
C ILE A 200 -1.13 14.08 -13.90
N SER A 201 -1.69 14.78 -14.89
CA SER A 201 -0.92 15.40 -15.97
C SER A 201 0.09 16.42 -15.46
N ASP A 202 -0.26 17.17 -14.40
CA ASP A 202 0.63 18.17 -13.80
C ASP A 202 1.72 17.51 -12.97
N LEU A 203 1.41 16.39 -12.27
CA LEU A 203 2.41 15.56 -11.61
C LEU A 203 3.42 15.00 -12.62
N ILE A 204 2.94 14.44 -13.74
CA ILE A 204 3.82 13.89 -14.79
C ILE A 204 4.72 14.99 -15.35
N LYS A 205 4.17 16.15 -15.69
CA LYS A 205 4.96 17.31 -16.20
C LYS A 205 6.00 17.78 -15.20
N LYS A 206 5.67 17.78 -13.90
CA LYS A 206 6.62 18.16 -12.85
C LYS A 206 7.73 17.13 -12.68
N LEU A 207 7.38 15.85 -12.66
CA LEU A 207 8.34 14.74 -12.54
C LEU A 207 9.25 14.62 -13.77
N ASP A 208 8.77 14.97 -14.95
CA ASP A 208 9.55 14.95 -16.21
C ASP A 208 10.68 15.98 -16.23
N GLN A 209 10.65 16.97 -15.35
CA GLN A 209 11.73 17.99 -15.22
C GLN A 209 13.01 17.41 -14.57
N TYR A 210 12.93 16.26 -13.88
CA TYR A 210 14.10 15.64 -13.25
C TYR A 210 14.87 14.78 -14.26
N SER A 211 16.02 15.23 -14.70
CA SER A 211 16.85 14.59 -15.75
C SER A 211 17.30 13.17 -15.37
N GLU A 212 17.41 12.88 -14.08
CA GLU A 212 17.78 11.58 -13.53
C GLU A 212 16.66 10.55 -13.66
N LEU A 213 15.39 10.98 -13.66
CA LEU A 213 14.24 10.11 -13.82
C LEU A 213 14.09 9.74 -15.32
N LYS A 214 14.23 8.45 -15.62
CA LYS A 214 14.22 7.97 -17.02
C LYS A 214 12.88 7.42 -17.46
N ARG A 215 12.00 7.11 -16.49
CA ARG A 215 10.69 6.56 -16.81
C ARG A 215 9.68 6.87 -15.72
N ILE A 216 8.52 7.35 -16.16
CA ILE A 216 7.33 7.51 -15.34
C ILE A 216 6.28 6.53 -15.86
N ARG A 217 5.71 5.76 -14.95
CA ARG A 217 4.58 4.87 -15.23
C ARG A 217 3.41 5.23 -14.32
N TYR A 218 2.24 4.88 -14.73
CA TYR A 218 1.06 4.88 -13.86
C TYR A 218 0.21 3.64 -14.13
N THR A 219 -0.57 3.20 -13.16
CA THR A 219 -1.36 1.98 -13.28
C THR A 219 -2.69 2.11 -12.54
N THR A 220 -3.66 1.34 -13.00
CA THR A 220 -5.03 1.31 -12.48
C THR A 220 -5.80 2.58 -12.86
N SER A 221 -6.31 2.62 -14.08
CA SER A 221 -7.04 3.76 -14.65
C SER A 221 -8.48 3.42 -14.95
N HIS A 222 -9.37 4.40 -14.80
CA HIS A 222 -10.76 4.28 -15.21
C HIS A 222 -11.02 5.12 -16.49
N PRO A 223 -11.73 4.60 -17.51
CA PRO A 223 -11.91 5.31 -18.79
C PRO A 223 -12.58 6.68 -18.68
N ARG A 224 -13.50 6.86 -17.72
CA ARG A 224 -14.20 8.14 -17.52
C ARG A 224 -13.29 9.28 -17.06
N ASP A 225 -12.17 8.95 -16.44
CA ASP A 225 -11.24 9.96 -15.89
C ASP A 225 -10.01 10.16 -16.78
N MET A 226 -10.01 9.55 -17.99
CA MET A 226 -8.95 9.76 -18.98
C MET A 226 -9.13 11.11 -19.66
N THR A 227 -8.26 12.06 -19.35
CA THR A 227 -8.27 13.39 -19.96
C THR A 227 -7.47 13.42 -21.27
N CYS A 228 -7.82 14.35 -22.17
CA CYS A 228 -7.05 14.56 -23.42
C CYS A 228 -5.57 14.82 -23.14
N LEU A 229 -5.24 15.61 -22.12
CA LEU A 229 -3.85 15.93 -21.75
C LEU A 229 -3.07 14.67 -21.35
N LEU A 230 -3.70 13.76 -20.62
CA LEU A 230 -3.06 12.50 -20.23
C LEU A 230 -2.91 11.55 -21.42
N TYR A 231 -3.94 11.46 -22.27
CA TYR A 231 -3.94 10.61 -23.44
C TYR A 231 -2.92 11.04 -24.50
N THR A 232 -2.70 12.35 -24.65
CA THR A 232 -1.75 12.92 -25.61
C THR A 232 -0.35 13.13 -25.05
N SER A 233 -0.09 12.76 -23.79
CA SER A 233 1.26 12.80 -23.23
C SER A 233 2.19 11.84 -23.98
N PRO A 234 3.45 12.25 -24.28
CA PRO A 234 4.40 11.40 -25.00
C PRO A 234 4.57 10.04 -24.34
N SER A 235 4.53 9.00 -25.16
CA SER A 235 4.71 7.61 -24.72
C SER A 235 5.84 6.97 -25.53
N PRO A 236 6.61 6.01 -24.96
CA PRO A 236 7.63 5.26 -25.72
C PRO A 236 7.07 4.49 -26.94
N ARG A 237 5.74 4.32 -27.00
CA ARG A 237 5.04 3.70 -28.13
C ARG A 237 4.70 4.69 -29.23
N ASP A 238 4.65 5.98 -28.92
CA ASP A 238 4.51 7.03 -29.92
C ASP A 238 5.87 7.15 -30.58
N GLY A 239 6.00 6.52 -31.75
CA GLY A 239 7.27 6.32 -32.43
C GLY A 239 8.18 7.54 -32.38
N THR A 240 9.42 7.30 -32.06
CA THR A 240 10.48 8.30 -32.14
C THR A 240 10.46 8.97 -33.51
N LYS A 241 10.10 10.22 -33.49
CA LYS A 241 10.40 11.10 -34.63
C LYS A 241 11.86 11.48 -34.60
#